data_962791635968017048a2b239aa6f5211
#
_entry.id   962791635968017048a2b239aa6f5211
#
_cell.length_a   1.000
_cell.length_b   1.000
_cell.length_c   1.000
_cell.angle_alpha   90.00
_cell.angle_beta   90.00
_cell.angle_gamma   90.00
#
_symmetry.space_group_name_H-M   'P 1'
#
loop_
_entity.id
_entity.type
_entity.pdbx_description
1 polymer ?
#
loop_
_entity_poly.entity_id
_entity_poly.type
_entity_poly.pdbx_seq_one_letter_code
_entity_poly.pdbx_strand_id
1 'polypeptide(L)'
;MKICLLTYRGNMYCGGQGVYICYLAGALQELGHEVHVVSGPPYPTPPDGVKLHKVLGLNLYETSNLSSLSNPLRAFTPLNLYEIAAVHIGFFPDIFTFSMRAYFKLRELMSSERFDIIHDNQTLGYGLLLMKSLGVPIVATIHHPITVDLAASLAQSDTFRRGIRWTMFYSFLTMQGIVSRRMERVITVSQSSAEDTARAFKLRKDRVRVVYNGIDTDIFRRLDHVDKEPNSLVIVGKVEDKTKGIPYLLEAVKLLKGDVDVKVYVVGKQEASEGYGTNLAQRLGISDRVTFTGYVSTDELARLYSSAEIGVTSSVYEGFGLPAAEAMSCGTPVIATRAGALPEIVGDDAAGILVPPGDPPALAAAIKRLLADKPLRQRMGQAARKRIEDFFSWQSAARKSVEVYRELL
;
A
#
# COMPACT_ATOMS: atom_id res chain seq x y z
N MET A 1 2.46 -8.95 -25.31
CA MET A 1 2.75 -7.50 -25.33
C MET A 1 4.11 -7.25 -24.70
N LYS A 2 4.77 -6.18 -25.10
CA LYS A 2 5.95 -5.65 -24.44
C LYS A 2 5.52 -4.45 -23.56
N ILE A 3 5.61 -4.61 -22.24
CA ILE A 3 5.05 -3.71 -21.24
C ILE A 3 6.19 -3.00 -20.51
N CYS A 4 6.10 -1.68 -20.40
CA CYS A 4 7.03 -0.88 -19.61
C CYS A 4 6.35 -0.35 -18.34
N LEU A 5 6.76 -0.83 -17.19
CA LEU A 5 6.29 -0.38 -15.87
C LEU A 5 7.22 0.72 -15.34
N LEU A 6 6.64 1.83 -14.85
CA LEU A 6 7.39 2.94 -14.26
C LEU A 6 7.13 3.02 -12.76
N THR A 7 8.18 3.19 -11.96
CA THR A 7 8.05 3.49 -10.53
C THR A 7 9.15 4.46 -10.07
N TYR A 8 8.76 5.53 -9.40
CA TYR A 8 9.76 6.50 -8.93
C TYR A 8 10.59 5.98 -7.76
N ARG A 9 10.07 4.99 -7.02
CA ARG A 9 10.74 4.27 -5.93
C ARG A 9 10.35 2.81 -5.94
N GLY A 10 11.35 1.95 -5.83
CA GLY A 10 11.17 0.50 -5.79
C GLY A 10 11.51 -0.13 -4.46
N ASN A 11 11.38 0.61 -3.34
CA ASN A 11 11.69 0.08 -2.01
C ASN A 11 10.81 -1.15 -1.71
N MET A 12 11.46 -2.27 -1.37
CA MET A 12 10.80 -3.54 -1.06
C MET A 12 10.32 -3.64 0.40
N TYR A 13 10.75 -2.71 1.27
CA TYR A 13 10.51 -2.76 2.71
C TYR A 13 9.56 -1.67 3.22
N CYS A 14 9.28 -0.65 2.42
CA CYS A 14 8.48 0.49 2.84
C CYS A 14 7.66 1.07 1.69
N GLY A 15 6.40 1.38 1.94
CA GLY A 15 5.54 2.14 1.02
C GLY A 15 4.78 1.32 -0.03
N GLY A 16 4.96 0.00 -0.11
CA GLY A 16 4.16 -0.89 -0.97
C GLY A 16 4.40 -0.78 -2.47
N GLN A 17 4.95 0.31 -3.00
CA GLN A 17 5.08 0.54 -4.44
C GLN A 17 6.09 -0.39 -5.12
N GLY A 18 7.22 -0.67 -4.45
CA GLY A 18 8.23 -1.61 -4.95
C GLY A 18 7.71 -3.04 -4.96
N VAL A 19 7.00 -3.41 -3.90
CA VAL A 19 6.33 -4.72 -3.77
C VAL A 19 5.29 -4.89 -4.88
N TYR A 20 4.39 -3.91 -5.05
CA TYR A 20 3.38 -3.93 -6.11
C TYR A 20 4.00 -4.12 -7.50
N ILE A 21 5.04 -3.36 -7.83
CA ILE A 21 5.69 -3.42 -9.16
C ILE A 21 6.33 -4.79 -9.40
N CYS A 22 6.98 -5.37 -8.41
CA CYS A 22 7.62 -6.69 -8.54
C CYS A 22 6.60 -7.80 -8.78
N TYR A 23 5.55 -7.83 -7.97
CA TYR A 23 4.51 -8.85 -8.12
C TYR A 23 3.70 -8.68 -9.40
N LEU A 24 3.33 -7.46 -9.76
CA LEU A 24 2.63 -7.20 -11.03
C LEU A 24 3.51 -7.60 -12.23
N ALA A 25 4.81 -7.26 -12.20
CA ALA A 25 5.74 -7.61 -13.26
C ALA A 25 5.87 -9.13 -13.42
N GLY A 26 6.01 -9.87 -12.32
CA GLY A 26 6.06 -11.33 -12.33
C GLY A 26 4.79 -11.95 -12.90
N ALA A 27 3.62 -11.52 -12.42
CA ALA A 27 2.34 -12.05 -12.87
C ALA A 27 2.05 -11.71 -14.34
N LEU A 28 2.49 -10.54 -14.83
CA LEU A 28 2.40 -10.21 -16.26
C LEU A 28 3.34 -11.09 -17.11
N GLN A 29 4.53 -11.40 -16.59
CA GLN A 29 5.48 -12.30 -17.25
C GLN A 29 4.93 -13.73 -17.32
N GLU A 30 4.32 -14.24 -16.25
CA GLU A 30 3.66 -15.53 -16.21
C GLU A 30 2.52 -15.63 -17.24
N LEU A 31 1.86 -14.51 -17.58
CA LEU A 31 0.88 -14.41 -18.66
C LEU A 31 1.52 -14.37 -20.06
N GLY A 32 2.85 -14.51 -20.18
CA GLY A 32 3.57 -14.53 -21.44
C GLY A 32 3.87 -13.14 -22.02
N HIS A 33 3.91 -12.09 -21.19
CA HIS A 33 4.29 -10.75 -21.63
C HIS A 33 5.77 -10.49 -21.39
N GLU A 34 6.42 -9.71 -22.25
CA GLU A 34 7.76 -9.19 -22.01
C GLU A 34 7.63 -7.93 -21.15
N VAL A 35 8.26 -7.95 -19.95
CA VAL A 35 8.10 -6.87 -18.97
C VAL A 35 9.42 -6.18 -18.70
N HIS A 36 9.42 -4.87 -18.83
CA HIS A 36 10.51 -3.98 -18.47
C HIS A 36 10.07 -3.09 -17.30
N VAL A 37 10.95 -2.87 -16.33
CA VAL A 37 10.73 -1.96 -15.20
C VAL A 37 11.73 -0.81 -15.30
N VAL A 38 11.25 0.42 -15.38
CA VAL A 38 12.06 1.64 -15.26
C VAL A 38 11.86 2.21 -13.87
N SER A 39 12.91 2.22 -13.06
CA SER A 39 12.82 2.61 -11.64
C SER A 39 13.85 3.63 -11.22
N GLY A 40 13.41 4.58 -10.36
CA GLY A 40 14.30 5.40 -9.54
C GLY A 40 14.76 4.65 -8.27
N PRO A 41 15.80 5.20 -7.57
CA PRO A 41 16.27 4.63 -6.31
C PRO A 41 15.29 4.88 -5.14
N PRO A 42 15.26 3.97 -4.13
CA PRO A 42 15.87 2.64 -4.11
C PRO A 42 15.24 1.72 -5.16
N TYR A 43 16.08 0.88 -5.76
CA TYR A 43 15.63 0.03 -6.87
C TYR A 43 14.92 -1.22 -6.39
N PRO A 44 13.85 -1.67 -7.08
CA PRO A 44 13.20 -2.94 -6.80
C PRO A 44 14.09 -4.12 -7.21
N THR A 45 13.75 -5.29 -6.69
CA THR A 45 14.32 -6.57 -7.12
C THR A 45 13.23 -7.36 -7.85
N PRO A 46 13.01 -7.10 -9.14
CA PRO A 46 11.99 -7.82 -9.90
C PRO A 46 12.38 -9.30 -10.09
N PRO A 47 11.41 -10.17 -10.40
CA PRO A 47 11.67 -11.58 -10.68
C PRO A 47 12.60 -11.77 -11.89
N ASP A 48 13.20 -12.96 -11.97
CA ASP A 48 14.05 -13.36 -13.09
C ASP A 48 13.30 -13.24 -14.43
N GLY A 49 13.98 -12.72 -15.43
CA GLY A 49 13.41 -12.50 -16.77
C GLY A 49 12.73 -11.13 -16.95
N VAL A 50 12.43 -10.40 -15.87
CA VAL A 50 11.98 -9.00 -15.95
C VAL A 50 13.19 -8.07 -16.09
N LYS A 51 13.20 -7.22 -17.11
CA LYS A 51 14.34 -6.33 -17.37
C LYS A 51 14.25 -5.04 -16.54
N LEU A 52 15.20 -4.83 -15.62
CA LEU A 52 15.28 -3.61 -14.80
C LEU A 52 16.17 -2.54 -15.46
N HIS A 53 15.59 -1.37 -15.73
CA HIS A 53 16.27 -0.18 -16.20
C HIS A 53 16.36 0.86 -15.09
N LYS A 54 17.55 1.04 -14.54
CA LYS A 54 17.81 1.97 -13.44
C LYS A 54 17.89 3.41 -13.95
N VAL A 55 17.10 4.29 -13.35
CA VAL A 55 17.16 5.74 -13.53
C VAL A 55 17.92 6.33 -12.35
N LEU A 56 19.01 7.03 -12.64
CA LEU A 56 19.85 7.62 -11.60
C LEU A 56 19.15 8.83 -10.97
N GLY A 57 19.04 8.86 -9.66
CA GLY A 57 18.53 9.97 -8.85
C GLY A 57 19.38 10.16 -7.61
N LEU A 58 19.24 11.30 -6.93
CA LEU A 58 20.04 11.62 -5.72
C LEU A 58 19.53 10.90 -4.47
N ASN A 59 18.24 10.51 -4.45
CA ASN A 59 17.58 9.86 -3.30
C ASN A 59 17.78 10.62 -1.96
N LEU A 60 17.68 11.95 -2.00
CA LEU A 60 17.97 12.84 -0.87
C LEU A 60 17.06 12.62 0.34
N TYR A 61 15.96 11.88 0.17
CA TYR A 61 15.02 11.58 1.24
C TYR A 61 15.50 10.47 2.19
N GLU A 62 16.28 9.52 1.67
CA GLU A 62 16.88 8.45 2.48
C GLU A 62 18.33 8.78 2.86
N THR A 63 19.04 9.49 2.01
CA THR A 63 20.43 9.91 2.25
C THR A 63 20.47 11.37 2.60
N SER A 64 20.44 11.71 3.88
CA SER A 64 20.47 13.10 4.39
C SER A 64 21.78 13.86 4.08
N ASN A 65 22.78 13.20 3.51
CA ASN A 65 24.10 13.79 3.26
C ASN A 65 24.51 13.70 1.79
N LEU A 66 24.72 14.86 1.14
CA LEU A 66 25.36 14.97 -0.18
C LEU A 66 26.76 14.31 -0.25
N SER A 67 27.42 14.15 0.89
CA SER A 67 28.73 13.47 1.02
C SER A 67 28.67 11.96 0.75
N SER A 68 27.49 11.35 0.75
CA SER A 68 27.31 9.94 0.40
C SER A 68 27.23 9.67 -1.12
N LEU A 69 27.27 10.74 -1.95
CA LEU A 69 27.32 10.61 -3.41
C LEU A 69 28.69 10.07 -3.83
N SER A 70 28.71 8.89 -4.41
CA SER A 70 29.91 8.24 -4.94
C SER A 70 30.64 9.06 -6.05
N ASN A 71 30.00 10.10 -6.58
CA ASN A 71 30.58 11.05 -7.52
C ASN A 71 29.92 12.43 -7.37
N PRO A 72 30.60 13.43 -6.77
CA PRO A 72 30.07 14.77 -6.55
C PRO A 72 29.80 15.54 -7.87
N LEU A 73 30.46 15.21 -8.97
CA LEU A 73 30.20 15.84 -10.28
C LEU A 73 28.78 15.53 -10.80
N ARG A 74 28.16 14.45 -10.35
CA ARG A 74 26.77 14.13 -10.69
C ARG A 74 25.76 15.11 -10.10
N ALA A 75 26.11 15.84 -9.04
CA ALA A 75 25.26 16.87 -8.46
C ALA A 75 24.99 18.04 -9.43
N PHE A 76 25.83 18.25 -10.41
CA PHE A 76 25.77 19.42 -11.30
C PHE A 76 24.88 19.29 -12.54
N THR A 77 24.04 18.24 -12.63
CA THR A 77 23.02 18.24 -13.69
C THR A 77 21.86 19.18 -13.33
N PRO A 78 21.19 19.82 -14.28
CA PRO A 78 20.09 20.76 -13.99
C PRO A 78 18.99 20.14 -13.12
N LEU A 79 18.61 18.86 -13.35
CA LEU A 79 17.61 18.16 -12.56
C LEU A 79 18.09 17.87 -11.14
N ASN A 80 19.39 17.58 -10.95
CA ASN A 80 19.93 17.33 -9.62
C ASN A 80 20.04 18.62 -8.81
N LEU A 81 20.47 19.73 -9.45
CA LEU A 81 20.50 21.06 -8.81
C LEU A 81 19.09 21.50 -8.38
N TYR A 82 18.08 21.28 -9.24
CA TYR A 82 16.69 21.53 -8.88
C TYR A 82 16.26 20.66 -7.70
N GLU A 83 16.60 19.36 -7.70
CA GLU A 83 16.24 18.42 -6.63
C GLU A 83 16.83 18.85 -5.27
N ILE A 84 18.12 19.23 -5.26
CA ILE A 84 18.80 19.75 -4.07
C ILE A 84 18.12 21.02 -3.56
N ALA A 85 17.89 22.01 -4.43
CA ALA A 85 17.28 23.27 -4.06
C ALA A 85 15.83 23.06 -3.53
N ALA A 86 15.03 22.25 -4.21
CA ALA A 86 13.65 21.97 -3.85
C ALA A 86 13.54 21.31 -2.46
N VAL A 87 14.38 20.31 -2.17
CA VAL A 87 14.41 19.64 -0.85
C VAL A 87 14.78 20.61 0.26
N HIS A 88 15.79 21.49 0.04
CA HIS A 88 16.19 22.48 1.04
C HIS A 88 15.09 23.50 1.36
N ILE A 89 14.23 23.80 0.40
CA ILE A 89 13.08 24.69 0.59
C ILE A 89 11.89 23.95 1.25
N GLY A 90 11.88 22.61 1.23
CA GLY A 90 10.84 21.77 1.84
C GLY A 90 9.83 21.20 0.85
N PHE A 91 10.14 21.22 -0.45
CA PHE A 91 9.35 20.52 -1.49
C PHE A 91 9.75 19.05 -1.61
N PHE A 92 8.89 18.27 -2.25
CA PHE A 92 9.14 16.87 -2.62
C PHE A 92 9.32 16.74 -4.15
N PRO A 93 10.55 16.85 -4.67
CA PRO A 93 10.82 16.92 -6.10
C PRO A 93 10.87 15.56 -6.81
N ASP A 94 10.99 14.45 -6.08
CA ASP A 94 11.31 13.11 -6.61
C ASP A 94 10.37 12.69 -7.74
N ILE A 95 9.08 12.94 -7.58
CA ILE A 95 8.04 12.60 -8.57
C ILE A 95 8.29 13.32 -9.90
N PHE A 96 8.56 14.62 -9.84
CA PHE A 96 8.85 15.42 -11.02
C PHE A 96 10.16 14.98 -11.67
N THR A 97 11.26 14.95 -10.91
CA THR A 97 12.58 14.66 -11.43
C THR A 97 12.70 13.23 -11.98
N PHE A 98 12.09 12.26 -11.29
CA PHE A 98 12.00 10.90 -11.82
C PHE A 98 11.26 10.85 -13.15
N SER A 99 10.07 11.46 -13.24
CA SER A 99 9.27 11.41 -14.47
C SER A 99 10.01 11.99 -15.67
N MET A 100 10.80 13.07 -15.47
CA MET A 100 11.63 13.66 -16.50
C MET A 100 12.78 12.73 -16.91
N ARG A 101 13.49 12.16 -15.95
CA ARG A 101 14.57 11.19 -16.21
C ARG A 101 14.06 9.92 -16.90
N ALA A 102 12.88 9.42 -16.47
CA ALA A 102 12.23 8.27 -17.07
C ALA A 102 11.84 8.53 -18.54
N TYR A 103 11.39 9.74 -18.87
CA TYR A 103 11.15 10.14 -20.27
C TYR A 103 12.42 10.02 -21.12
N PHE A 104 13.55 10.55 -20.67
CA PHE A 104 14.81 10.43 -21.41
C PHE A 104 15.28 8.98 -21.52
N LYS A 105 15.12 8.20 -20.45
CA LYS A 105 15.48 6.76 -20.46
C LYS A 105 14.60 5.97 -21.41
N LEU A 106 13.29 6.23 -21.44
CA LEU A 106 12.39 5.60 -22.41
C LEU A 106 12.74 5.96 -23.84
N ARG A 107 13.04 7.23 -24.11
CA ARG A 107 13.47 7.68 -25.45
C ARG A 107 14.75 6.98 -25.90
N GLU A 108 15.70 6.75 -24.98
CA GLU A 108 16.90 5.94 -25.23
C GLU A 108 16.54 4.48 -25.57
N LEU A 109 15.73 3.83 -24.73
CA LEU A 109 15.32 2.44 -24.92
C LEU A 109 14.55 2.24 -26.23
N MET A 110 13.68 3.17 -26.58
CA MET A 110 12.86 3.10 -27.79
C MET A 110 13.64 3.32 -29.10
N SER A 111 14.95 3.62 -29.04
CA SER A 111 15.80 3.58 -30.22
C SER A 111 16.07 2.14 -30.73
N SER A 112 15.96 1.16 -29.83
CA SER A 112 16.22 -0.26 -30.13
C SER A 112 15.03 -1.19 -29.82
N GLU A 113 14.08 -0.73 -29.01
CA GLU A 113 12.95 -1.52 -28.55
C GLU A 113 11.63 -0.80 -28.83
N ARG A 114 10.54 -1.55 -28.98
CA ARG A 114 9.18 -1.00 -29.09
C ARG A 114 8.35 -1.53 -27.96
N PHE A 115 7.74 -0.62 -27.19
CA PHE A 115 6.76 -0.96 -26.15
C PHE A 115 5.35 -0.83 -26.71
N ASP A 116 4.46 -1.74 -26.28
CA ASP A 116 3.02 -1.68 -26.62
C ASP A 116 2.30 -0.75 -25.64
N ILE A 117 2.73 -0.72 -24.36
CA ILE A 117 2.10 0.06 -23.31
C ILE A 117 3.11 0.54 -22.27
N ILE A 118 2.90 1.73 -21.75
CA ILE A 118 3.60 2.28 -20.57
C ILE A 118 2.61 2.30 -19.41
N HIS A 119 2.99 1.70 -18.28
CA HIS A 119 2.18 1.72 -17.06
C HIS A 119 2.92 2.43 -15.93
N ASP A 120 2.42 3.59 -15.53
CA ASP A 120 2.96 4.41 -14.46
C ASP A 120 2.38 4.00 -13.11
N ASN A 121 3.25 3.69 -12.15
CA ASN A 121 2.86 3.35 -10.78
C ASN A 121 2.87 4.61 -9.90
N GLN A 122 1.77 5.36 -9.96
CA GLN A 122 1.46 6.54 -9.13
C GLN A 122 2.54 7.65 -9.16
N THR A 123 3.36 7.74 -10.22
CA THR A 123 4.27 8.88 -10.37
C THR A 123 3.47 10.13 -10.76
N LEU A 124 2.72 10.07 -11.86
CA LEU A 124 1.89 11.16 -12.36
C LEU A 124 2.66 12.49 -12.47
N GLY A 125 3.95 12.40 -12.84
CA GLY A 125 4.80 13.57 -13.06
C GLY A 125 4.67 14.13 -14.47
N TYR A 126 5.07 15.38 -14.69
CA TYR A 126 4.98 16.04 -16.01
C TYR A 126 5.72 15.31 -17.13
N GLY A 127 6.73 14.50 -16.81
CA GLY A 127 7.43 13.66 -17.79
C GLY A 127 6.48 12.71 -18.53
N LEU A 128 5.36 12.26 -17.90
CA LEU A 128 4.36 11.43 -18.57
C LEU A 128 3.67 12.16 -19.73
N LEU A 129 3.50 13.48 -19.62
CA LEU A 129 2.93 14.27 -20.72
C LEU A 129 3.90 14.33 -21.92
N LEU A 130 5.21 14.36 -21.67
CA LEU A 130 6.22 14.27 -22.72
C LEU A 130 6.27 12.86 -23.31
N MET A 131 6.10 11.82 -22.51
CA MET A 131 6.07 10.42 -22.98
C MET A 131 4.93 10.16 -23.98
N LYS A 132 3.82 10.93 -23.94
CA LYS A 132 2.77 10.83 -24.96
C LYS A 132 3.27 11.11 -26.39
N SER A 133 4.32 11.94 -26.55
CA SER A 133 4.93 12.18 -27.86
C SER A 133 5.73 10.98 -28.41
N LEU A 134 5.96 9.95 -27.59
CA LEU A 134 6.60 8.71 -28.02
C LEU A 134 5.66 7.78 -28.81
N GLY A 135 4.36 8.09 -28.85
CA GLY A 135 3.37 7.31 -29.60
C GLY A 135 2.97 5.98 -28.95
N VAL A 136 3.28 5.80 -27.67
CA VAL A 136 2.92 4.61 -26.88
C VAL A 136 1.80 5.00 -25.89
N PRO A 137 0.69 4.24 -25.80
CA PRO A 137 -0.36 4.48 -24.83
C PRO A 137 0.15 4.42 -23.39
N ILE A 138 -0.42 5.26 -22.52
CA ILE A 138 0.00 5.36 -21.12
C ILE A 138 -1.21 5.14 -20.22
N VAL A 139 -1.09 4.19 -19.30
CA VAL A 139 -2.01 3.99 -18.17
C VAL A 139 -1.29 4.35 -16.87
N ALA A 140 -2.02 4.83 -15.87
CA ALA A 140 -1.46 5.12 -14.55
C ALA A 140 -2.27 4.42 -13.47
N THR A 141 -1.61 3.76 -12.52
CA THR A 141 -2.24 3.29 -11.29
C THR A 141 -2.15 4.35 -10.21
N ILE A 142 -3.26 4.58 -9.50
CA ILE A 142 -3.35 5.42 -8.30
C ILE A 142 -3.86 4.54 -7.16
N HIS A 143 -2.97 4.23 -6.20
CA HIS A 143 -3.31 3.36 -5.07
C HIS A 143 -4.28 4.03 -4.10
N HIS A 144 -4.05 5.31 -3.81
CA HIS A 144 -4.96 6.17 -3.08
C HIS A 144 -4.63 7.65 -3.41
N PRO A 145 -5.59 8.55 -3.32
CA PRO A 145 -5.30 9.95 -3.51
C PRO A 145 -4.55 10.50 -2.30
N ILE A 146 -3.27 10.87 -2.48
CA ILE A 146 -2.39 11.41 -1.41
C ILE A 146 -2.97 12.72 -0.80
N THR A 147 -4.02 13.28 -1.38
CA THR A 147 -4.80 14.38 -0.78
C THR A 147 -5.36 14.04 0.60
N VAL A 148 -5.63 12.76 0.89
CA VAL A 148 -6.04 12.28 2.20
C VAL A 148 -4.92 12.46 3.21
N ASP A 149 -3.67 12.13 2.82
CA ASP A 149 -2.49 12.29 3.68
C ASP A 149 -2.21 13.76 3.98
N LEU A 150 -2.38 14.64 2.97
CA LEU A 150 -2.28 16.10 3.18
C LEU A 150 -3.34 16.58 4.17
N ALA A 151 -4.59 16.19 4.01
CA ALA A 151 -5.67 16.59 4.90
C ALA A 151 -5.40 16.12 6.35
N ALA A 152 -4.94 14.89 6.54
CA ALA A 152 -4.56 14.35 7.84
C ALA A 152 -3.38 15.11 8.46
N SER A 153 -2.35 15.45 7.66
CA SER A 153 -1.18 16.21 8.10
C SER A 153 -1.54 17.64 8.51
N LEU A 154 -2.44 18.29 7.77
CA LEU A 154 -2.94 19.63 8.10
C LEU A 154 -3.79 19.61 9.38
N ALA A 155 -4.67 18.63 9.54
CA ALA A 155 -5.49 18.48 10.76
C ALA A 155 -4.66 18.22 12.02
N GLN A 156 -3.45 17.68 11.87
CA GLN A 156 -2.51 17.45 12.99
C GLN A 156 -1.53 18.61 13.21
N SER A 157 -1.63 19.66 12.38
CA SER A 157 -0.72 20.80 12.49
C SER A 157 -1.15 21.73 13.62
N ASP A 158 -0.30 21.84 14.64
CA ASP A 158 -0.48 22.69 15.82
C ASP A 158 -0.04 24.16 15.57
N THR A 159 0.65 24.43 14.46
CA THR A 159 1.13 25.76 14.10
C THR A 159 0.94 26.07 12.62
N PHE A 160 0.69 27.36 12.31
CA PHE A 160 0.57 27.85 10.93
C PHE A 160 1.80 27.55 10.07
N ARG A 161 3.01 27.67 10.66
CA ARG A 161 4.28 27.35 9.96
C ARG A 161 4.35 25.86 9.56
N ARG A 162 3.86 24.96 10.41
CA ARG A 162 3.82 23.52 10.12
C ARG A 162 2.82 23.22 8.99
N GLY A 163 1.68 23.89 8.98
CA GLY A 163 0.70 23.80 7.88
C GLY A 163 1.29 24.24 6.53
N ILE A 164 2.04 25.37 6.50
CA ILE A 164 2.73 25.81 5.28
C ILE A 164 3.73 24.74 4.80
N ARG A 165 4.55 24.19 5.70
CA ARG A 165 5.51 23.13 5.33
C ARG A 165 4.84 21.91 4.71
N TRP A 166 3.73 21.44 5.26
CA TRP A 166 2.97 20.35 4.66
C TRP A 166 2.41 20.72 3.29
N THR A 167 1.85 21.90 3.13
CA THR A 167 1.35 22.39 1.83
C THR A 167 2.47 22.43 0.78
N MET A 168 3.67 22.89 1.16
CA MET A 168 4.84 22.90 0.28
C MET A 168 5.28 21.48 -0.08
N PHE A 169 5.39 20.60 0.91
CA PHE A 169 5.76 19.21 0.71
C PHE A 169 4.82 18.49 -0.26
N TYR A 170 3.50 18.65 -0.07
CA TYR A 170 2.48 18.02 -0.90
C TYR A 170 2.12 18.82 -2.18
N SER A 171 2.89 19.86 -2.54
CA SER A 171 2.61 20.69 -3.74
C SER A 171 2.57 19.89 -5.05
N PHE A 172 3.25 18.74 -5.11
CA PHE A 172 3.22 17.82 -6.26
C PHE A 172 1.82 17.28 -6.56
N LEU A 173 0.88 17.33 -5.62
CA LEU A 173 -0.51 16.92 -5.85
C LEU A 173 -1.19 17.72 -6.95
N THR A 174 -0.85 19.00 -7.09
CA THR A 174 -1.33 19.83 -8.20
C THR A 174 -0.87 19.26 -9.55
N MET A 175 0.41 18.87 -9.65
CA MET A 175 0.97 18.21 -10.83
C MET A 175 0.27 16.88 -11.10
N GLN A 176 0.12 16.01 -10.08
CA GLN A 176 -0.57 14.73 -10.21
C GLN A 176 -2.01 14.91 -10.70
N GLY A 177 -2.74 15.90 -10.18
CA GLY A 177 -4.09 16.22 -10.62
C GLY A 177 -4.14 16.73 -12.07
N ILE A 178 -3.15 17.49 -12.52
CA ILE A 178 -3.05 17.93 -13.92
C ILE A 178 -2.73 16.77 -14.86
N VAL A 179 -1.79 15.92 -14.49
CA VAL A 179 -1.34 14.79 -15.31
C VAL A 179 -2.43 13.72 -15.38
N SER A 180 -3.04 13.34 -14.25
CA SER A 180 -4.07 12.31 -14.21
C SER A 180 -5.28 12.63 -15.08
N ARG A 181 -5.71 13.90 -15.11
CA ARG A 181 -6.79 14.35 -16.04
C ARG A 181 -6.47 14.18 -17.51
N ARG A 182 -5.19 14.05 -17.88
CA ARG A 182 -4.73 13.85 -19.26
C ARG A 182 -4.45 12.39 -19.62
N MET A 183 -4.52 11.47 -18.62
CA MET A 183 -4.42 10.03 -18.88
C MET A 183 -5.73 9.52 -19.50
N GLU A 184 -5.61 8.60 -20.43
CA GLU A 184 -6.78 8.01 -21.10
C GLU A 184 -7.45 6.98 -20.21
N ARG A 185 -6.66 6.25 -19.43
CA ARG A 185 -7.13 5.34 -18.38
C ARG A 185 -6.31 5.52 -17.11
N VAL A 186 -7.02 5.43 -16.00
CA VAL A 186 -6.46 5.43 -14.65
C VAL A 186 -6.96 4.17 -13.95
N ILE A 187 -6.03 3.36 -13.46
CA ILE A 187 -6.32 2.20 -12.62
C ILE A 187 -6.34 2.64 -11.15
N THR A 188 -7.28 2.12 -10.39
CA THR A 188 -7.33 2.24 -8.93
C THR A 188 -7.48 0.87 -8.29
N VAL A 189 -7.05 0.74 -7.05
CA VAL A 189 -6.93 -0.57 -6.39
C VAL A 189 -8.19 -1.00 -5.63
N SER A 190 -9.23 -0.18 -5.64
CA SER A 190 -10.54 -0.47 -5.05
C SER A 190 -11.60 0.49 -5.61
N GLN A 191 -12.87 0.16 -5.47
CA GLN A 191 -13.99 1.05 -5.82
C GLN A 191 -13.98 2.31 -4.94
N SER A 192 -13.69 2.15 -3.65
CA SER A 192 -13.53 3.28 -2.73
C SER A 192 -12.42 4.22 -3.20
N SER A 193 -11.23 3.68 -3.52
CA SER A 193 -10.12 4.49 -4.07
C SER A 193 -10.49 5.12 -5.42
N ALA A 194 -11.33 4.48 -6.24
CA ALA A 194 -11.81 5.05 -7.51
C ALA A 194 -12.66 6.30 -7.29
N GLU A 195 -13.59 6.24 -6.34
CA GLU A 195 -14.45 7.36 -5.99
C GLU A 195 -13.66 8.53 -5.40
N ASP A 196 -12.76 8.24 -4.45
CA ASP A 196 -11.92 9.24 -3.82
C ASP A 196 -10.95 9.88 -4.82
N THR A 197 -10.32 9.09 -5.69
CA THR A 197 -9.43 9.57 -6.74
C THR A 197 -10.19 10.44 -7.76
N ALA A 198 -11.35 9.97 -8.21
CA ALA A 198 -12.17 10.71 -9.16
C ALA A 198 -12.60 12.07 -8.56
N ARG A 199 -12.95 12.11 -7.28
CA ARG A 199 -13.30 13.34 -6.55
C ARG A 199 -12.10 14.27 -6.38
N ALA A 200 -10.97 13.73 -5.87
CA ALA A 200 -9.77 14.50 -5.55
C ALA A 200 -9.14 15.15 -6.78
N PHE A 201 -9.03 14.41 -7.87
CA PHE A 201 -8.39 14.86 -9.10
C PHE A 201 -9.36 15.31 -10.19
N LYS A 202 -10.69 15.32 -9.91
CA LYS A 202 -11.76 15.68 -10.85
C LYS A 202 -11.68 14.86 -12.14
N LEU A 203 -11.53 13.53 -11.99
CA LEU A 203 -11.49 12.63 -13.14
C LEU A 203 -12.90 12.28 -13.62
N ARG A 204 -13.01 12.02 -14.92
CA ARG A 204 -14.21 11.42 -15.48
C ARG A 204 -14.29 9.96 -15.07
N LYS A 205 -15.43 9.50 -14.56
CA LYS A 205 -15.64 8.13 -14.08
C LYS A 205 -15.39 7.07 -15.15
N ASP A 206 -15.72 7.39 -16.43
CA ASP A 206 -15.51 6.48 -17.56
C ASP A 206 -14.03 6.21 -17.88
N ARG A 207 -13.10 6.99 -17.35
CA ARG A 207 -11.65 6.79 -17.48
C ARG A 207 -11.05 5.96 -16.35
N VAL A 208 -11.77 5.76 -15.26
CA VAL A 208 -11.27 5.02 -14.10
C VAL A 208 -11.65 3.54 -14.22
N ARG A 209 -10.69 2.68 -13.95
CA ARG A 209 -10.85 1.23 -13.90
C ARG A 209 -10.39 0.71 -12.55
N VAL A 210 -11.13 -0.21 -11.98
CA VAL A 210 -10.75 -0.87 -10.73
C VAL A 210 -10.04 -2.18 -11.04
N VAL A 211 -8.81 -2.27 -10.57
CA VAL A 211 -8.00 -3.49 -10.57
C VAL A 211 -7.49 -3.69 -9.16
N TYR A 212 -8.06 -4.62 -8.44
CA TYR A 212 -7.65 -4.92 -7.07
C TYR A 212 -6.19 -5.36 -7.01
N ASN A 213 -5.49 -5.01 -5.93
CA ASN A 213 -4.15 -5.56 -5.68
C ASN A 213 -4.21 -7.07 -5.50
N GLY A 214 -3.12 -7.74 -5.86
CA GLY A 214 -2.94 -9.14 -5.56
C GLY A 214 -2.37 -9.36 -4.16
N ILE A 215 -2.62 -10.56 -3.64
CA ILE A 215 -1.94 -11.14 -2.48
C ILE A 215 -1.12 -12.32 -2.97
N ASP A 216 0.09 -12.45 -2.44
CA ASP A 216 0.90 -13.64 -2.66
C ASP A 216 0.35 -14.78 -1.81
N THR A 217 -0.43 -15.65 -2.46
CA THR A 217 -1.14 -16.75 -1.80
C THR A 217 -0.23 -17.95 -1.51
N ASP A 218 1.00 -17.95 -2.01
CA ASP A 218 2.01 -18.97 -1.70
C ASP A 218 2.75 -18.63 -0.41
N ILE A 219 3.00 -17.35 -0.17
CA ILE A 219 3.57 -16.85 1.09
C ILE A 219 2.49 -16.77 2.17
N PHE A 220 1.41 -16.02 1.91
CA PHE A 220 0.30 -15.89 2.84
C PHE A 220 -0.68 -17.05 2.65
N ARG A 221 -0.36 -18.16 3.28
CA ARG A 221 -1.19 -19.37 3.30
C ARG A 221 -1.30 -19.92 4.70
N ARG A 222 -2.30 -20.76 4.91
CA ARG A 222 -2.38 -21.53 6.16
C ARG A 222 -1.15 -22.44 6.28
N LEU A 223 -0.43 -22.28 7.38
CA LEU A 223 0.72 -23.13 7.74
C LEU A 223 0.22 -24.26 8.63
N ASP A 224 0.12 -25.47 8.09
CA ASP A 224 -0.49 -26.63 8.79
C ASP A 224 0.27 -27.07 10.05
N HIS A 225 1.57 -26.77 10.12
CA HIS A 225 2.43 -27.05 11.27
C HIS A 225 2.34 -25.98 12.37
N VAL A 226 1.51 -24.95 12.19
CA VAL A 226 1.31 -23.86 13.16
C VAL A 226 -0.06 -24.02 13.82
N ASP A 227 -0.04 -24.33 15.11
CA ASP A 227 -1.27 -24.40 15.90
C ASP A 227 -1.88 -23.02 16.15
N LYS A 228 -3.20 -22.97 16.28
CA LYS A 228 -3.91 -21.76 16.70
C LYS A 228 -3.63 -21.50 18.18
N GLU A 229 -3.20 -20.28 18.49
CA GLU A 229 -3.06 -19.81 19.85
C GLU A 229 -4.44 -19.35 20.37
N PRO A 230 -4.95 -19.93 21.47
CA PRO A 230 -6.27 -19.59 21.99
C PRO A 230 -6.39 -18.12 22.34
N ASN A 231 -7.53 -17.53 21.99
CA ASN A 231 -7.92 -16.14 22.26
C ASN A 231 -6.95 -15.09 21.71
N SER A 232 -6.20 -15.42 20.65
CA SER A 232 -5.21 -14.52 20.06
C SER A 232 -5.78 -13.72 18.91
N LEU A 233 -5.41 -12.44 18.87
CA LEU A 233 -5.71 -11.49 17.80
C LEU A 233 -4.41 -10.99 17.20
N VAL A 234 -4.40 -10.71 15.90
CA VAL A 234 -3.29 -10.04 15.22
C VAL A 234 -3.78 -8.82 14.46
N ILE A 235 -3.05 -7.71 14.62
CA ILE A 235 -3.27 -6.46 13.87
C ILE A 235 -1.94 -5.94 13.35
N VAL A 236 -1.94 -5.41 12.12
CA VAL A 236 -0.73 -4.87 11.46
C VAL A 236 -0.89 -3.38 11.23
N GLY A 237 0.08 -2.60 11.71
CA GLY A 237 0.11 -1.14 11.53
C GLY A 237 0.95 -0.44 12.58
N LYS A 238 1.19 0.86 12.34
CA LYS A 238 1.81 1.72 13.36
C LYS A 238 0.73 2.24 14.30
N VAL A 239 0.98 2.18 15.60
CA VAL A 239 -0.02 2.61 16.62
C VAL A 239 -0.26 4.12 16.54
N GLU A 240 0.77 4.89 16.20
CA GLU A 240 0.71 6.34 16.02
C GLU A 240 -0.06 6.77 14.78
N ASP A 241 -0.21 5.88 13.81
CA ASP A 241 -1.02 6.14 12.62
C ASP A 241 -2.50 6.03 12.96
N LYS A 242 -3.12 7.18 13.18
CA LYS A 242 -4.54 7.29 13.52
C LYS A 242 -5.45 6.64 12.48
N THR A 243 -5.00 6.52 11.23
CA THR A 243 -5.80 5.89 10.18
C THR A 243 -5.95 4.38 10.40
N LYS A 244 -5.01 3.74 11.10
CA LYS A 244 -5.05 2.29 11.42
C LYS A 244 -5.96 1.93 12.58
N GLY A 245 -6.36 2.90 13.38
CA GLY A 245 -7.37 2.71 14.43
C GLY A 245 -6.98 1.72 15.54
N ILE A 246 -5.68 1.40 15.71
CA ILE A 246 -5.20 0.47 16.75
C ILE A 246 -5.65 0.87 18.15
N PRO A 247 -5.70 2.17 18.53
CA PRO A 247 -6.24 2.58 19.81
C PRO A 247 -7.66 2.06 20.09
N TYR A 248 -8.55 2.03 19.08
CA TYR A 248 -9.91 1.52 19.25
C TYR A 248 -9.94 0.00 19.53
N LEU A 249 -8.99 -0.76 18.94
CA LEU A 249 -8.83 -2.18 19.28
C LEU A 249 -8.38 -2.34 20.75
N LEU A 250 -7.39 -1.54 21.20
CA LEU A 250 -6.93 -1.62 22.59
C LEU A 250 -8.03 -1.25 23.59
N GLU A 251 -8.88 -0.27 23.26
CA GLU A 251 -10.06 0.06 24.05
C GLU A 251 -11.08 -1.10 24.05
N ALA A 252 -11.29 -1.76 22.91
CA ALA A 252 -12.17 -2.94 22.83
C ALA A 252 -11.64 -4.10 23.71
N VAL A 253 -10.31 -4.32 23.71
CA VAL A 253 -9.67 -5.33 24.58
C VAL A 253 -9.86 -5.00 26.06
N LYS A 254 -9.81 -3.72 26.44
CA LYS A 254 -10.14 -3.28 27.81
C LYS A 254 -11.58 -3.66 28.17
N LEU A 255 -12.55 -3.48 27.26
CA LEU A 255 -13.95 -3.84 27.51
C LEU A 255 -14.15 -5.35 27.72
N LEU A 256 -13.26 -6.18 27.16
CA LEU A 256 -13.31 -7.65 27.31
C LEU A 256 -12.59 -8.15 28.57
N LYS A 257 -11.93 -7.24 29.32
CA LYS A 257 -11.22 -7.61 30.56
C LYS A 257 -12.21 -8.13 31.63
N GLY A 258 -11.96 -9.35 32.06
CA GLY A 258 -12.87 -10.05 33.02
C GLY A 258 -13.81 -11.07 32.34
N ASP A 259 -14.10 -10.90 31.05
CA ASP A 259 -14.95 -11.83 30.29
C ASP A 259 -14.12 -12.86 29.51
N VAL A 260 -13.09 -12.38 28.79
CA VAL A 260 -12.24 -13.21 27.93
C VAL A 260 -10.77 -12.80 28.11
N ASP A 261 -9.90 -13.79 28.24
CA ASP A 261 -8.44 -13.57 28.30
C ASP A 261 -7.86 -13.46 26.90
N VAL A 262 -7.96 -12.24 26.32
CA VAL A 262 -7.55 -11.95 24.96
C VAL A 262 -6.07 -11.58 24.91
N LYS A 263 -5.34 -12.13 23.94
CA LYS A 263 -3.95 -11.76 23.59
C LYS A 263 -3.93 -11.02 22.26
N VAL A 264 -3.20 -9.92 22.17
CA VAL A 264 -3.10 -9.10 20.96
C VAL A 264 -1.65 -8.98 20.51
N TYR A 265 -1.39 -9.35 19.28
CA TYR A 265 -0.12 -9.11 18.59
C TYR A 265 -0.27 -7.88 17.69
N VAL A 266 0.46 -6.82 18.02
CA VAL A 266 0.52 -5.59 17.21
C VAL A 266 1.82 -5.61 16.43
N VAL A 267 1.70 -5.82 15.11
CA VAL A 267 2.84 -5.95 14.19
C VAL A 267 3.06 -4.63 13.47
N GLY A 268 4.27 -4.07 13.58
CA GLY A 268 4.64 -2.83 12.89
C GLY A 268 5.80 -2.14 13.57
N LYS A 269 6.18 -0.97 13.06
CA LYS A 269 7.29 -0.22 13.65
C LYS A 269 6.99 0.04 15.13
N GLN A 270 7.83 -0.51 15.99
CA GLN A 270 7.82 -0.19 17.41
C GLN A 270 8.64 1.09 17.59
N GLU A 271 8.06 2.12 18.15
CA GLU A 271 8.84 3.16 18.81
C GLU A 271 9.40 2.59 20.11
N ALA A 272 10.44 3.20 20.66
CA ALA A 272 11.18 2.74 21.85
C ALA A 272 10.26 2.19 22.94
N SER A 273 10.82 1.49 23.93
CA SER A 273 10.13 0.85 25.08
C SER A 273 9.11 1.74 25.85
N GLU A 274 9.09 3.04 25.55
CA GLU A 274 8.16 4.05 26.06
C GLU A 274 7.26 4.66 24.96
N GLY A 275 7.00 3.92 23.86
CA GLY A 275 6.19 4.39 22.75
C GLY A 275 4.71 4.63 23.09
N TYR A 276 4.01 5.37 22.24
CA TYR A 276 2.60 5.73 22.41
C TYR A 276 1.72 4.50 22.68
N GLY A 277 1.94 3.39 21.96
CA GLY A 277 1.18 2.14 22.12
C GLY A 277 1.37 1.51 23.48
N THR A 278 2.60 1.40 23.97
CA THR A 278 2.92 0.85 25.30
C THR A 278 2.28 1.68 26.41
N ASN A 279 2.42 3.00 26.33
CA ASN A 279 1.81 3.94 27.27
C ASN A 279 0.27 3.86 27.25
N LEU A 280 -0.34 3.66 26.08
CA LEU A 280 -1.78 3.48 25.96
C LEU A 280 -2.23 2.17 26.61
N ALA A 281 -1.57 1.05 26.33
CA ALA A 281 -1.87 -0.26 26.93
C ALA A 281 -1.75 -0.21 28.45
N GLN A 282 -0.75 0.50 28.99
CA GLN A 282 -0.56 0.70 30.42
C GLN A 282 -1.72 1.50 31.03
N ARG A 283 -2.09 2.63 30.42
CA ARG A 283 -3.24 3.45 30.90
C ARG A 283 -4.57 2.70 30.86
N LEU A 284 -4.74 1.79 29.90
CA LEU A 284 -5.92 0.94 29.79
C LEU A 284 -5.87 -0.27 30.74
N GLY A 285 -4.72 -0.53 31.36
CA GLY A 285 -4.51 -1.65 32.27
C GLY A 285 -4.55 -3.03 31.59
N ILE A 286 -4.02 -3.10 30.34
CA ILE A 286 -3.99 -4.31 29.48
C ILE A 286 -2.58 -4.64 28.96
N SER A 287 -1.52 -4.12 29.60
CA SER A 287 -0.14 -4.34 29.16
C SER A 287 0.25 -5.82 29.10
N ASP A 288 -0.33 -6.63 29.97
CA ASP A 288 -0.17 -8.09 30.05
C ASP A 288 -0.81 -8.85 28.88
N ARG A 289 -1.67 -8.18 28.10
CA ARG A 289 -2.44 -8.75 26.99
C ARG A 289 -1.95 -8.33 25.61
N VAL A 290 -1.02 -7.38 25.53
CA VAL A 290 -0.60 -6.78 24.26
C VAL A 290 0.90 -6.98 24.05
N THR A 291 1.24 -7.60 22.94
CA THR A 291 2.62 -7.78 22.48
C THR A 291 2.87 -6.92 21.25
N PHE A 292 3.77 -5.95 21.37
CA PHE A 292 4.27 -5.17 20.23
C PHE A 292 5.49 -5.88 19.66
N THR A 293 5.37 -6.46 18.46
CA THR A 293 6.43 -7.32 17.88
C THR A 293 7.54 -6.53 17.19
N GLY A 294 7.29 -5.26 16.85
CA GLY A 294 8.16 -4.55 15.91
C GLY A 294 7.94 -5.02 14.46
N TYR A 295 8.91 -4.71 13.59
CA TYR A 295 8.92 -5.28 12.25
C TYR A 295 9.27 -6.77 12.31
N VAL A 296 8.52 -7.56 11.58
CA VAL A 296 8.78 -9.00 11.40
C VAL A 296 9.02 -9.28 9.91
N SER A 297 9.65 -10.41 9.60
CA SER A 297 9.76 -10.88 8.23
C SER A 297 8.39 -11.29 7.67
N THR A 298 8.28 -11.39 6.36
CA THR A 298 7.04 -11.83 5.70
C THR A 298 6.64 -13.24 6.13
N ASP A 299 7.61 -14.15 6.30
CA ASP A 299 7.36 -15.51 6.78
C ASP A 299 6.86 -15.52 8.23
N GLU A 300 7.45 -14.70 9.09
CA GLU A 300 6.98 -14.55 10.47
C GLU A 300 5.59 -13.93 10.55
N LEU A 301 5.29 -12.96 9.65
CA LEU A 301 3.95 -12.39 9.55
C LEU A 301 2.91 -13.43 9.12
N ALA A 302 3.24 -14.27 8.14
CA ALA A 302 2.38 -15.39 7.71
C ALA A 302 2.18 -16.41 8.85
N ARG A 303 3.23 -16.64 9.66
CA ARG A 303 3.15 -17.49 10.87
C ARG A 303 2.22 -16.87 11.91
N LEU A 304 2.34 -15.58 12.19
CA LEU A 304 1.46 -14.87 13.12
C LEU A 304 0.00 -14.88 12.66
N TYR A 305 -0.27 -14.64 11.37
CA TYR A 305 -1.61 -14.80 10.84
C TYR A 305 -2.13 -16.23 10.97
N SER A 306 -1.29 -17.23 10.71
CA SER A 306 -1.68 -18.63 10.84
C SER A 306 -1.94 -19.05 12.27
N SER A 307 -1.20 -18.52 13.26
CA SER A 307 -1.37 -18.82 14.68
C SER A 307 -2.53 -18.06 15.33
N ALA A 308 -2.81 -16.84 14.89
CA ALA A 308 -3.90 -16.05 15.47
C ALA A 308 -5.27 -16.64 15.17
N GLU A 309 -6.19 -16.57 16.14
CA GLU A 309 -7.58 -16.99 15.92
C GLU A 309 -8.37 -15.99 15.10
N ILE A 310 -8.02 -14.69 15.17
CA ILE A 310 -8.72 -13.60 14.48
C ILE A 310 -7.69 -12.57 13.98
N GLY A 311 -7.79 -12.18 12.71
CA GLY A 311 -7.17 -10.97 12.19
C GLY A 311 -8.05 -9.75 12.43
N VAL A 312 -7.47 -8.63 12.86
CA VAL A 312 -8.24 -7.40 13.09
C VAL A 312 -7.69 -6.27 12.22
N THR A 313 -8.59 -5.53 11.56
CA THR A 313 -8.25 -4.31 10.83
C THR A 313 -9.22 -3.21 11.24
N SER A 314 -8.84 -2.45 12.28
CA SER A 314 -9.67 -1.41 12.90
C SER A 314 -9.54 -0.03 12.26
N SER A 315 -9.06 0.03 11.00
CA SER A 315 -8.76 1.27 10.28
C SER A 315 -9.97 2.21 10.19
N VAL A 316 -9.72 3.51 10.24
CA VAL A 316 -10.72 4.55 9.94
C VAL A 316 -10.66 5.00 8.48
N TYR A 317 -9.56 4.69 7.81
CA TYR A 317 -9.37 4.85 6.36
C TYR A 317 -8.45 3.74 5.84
N GLU A 318 -8.82 3.13 4.70
CA GLU A 318 -8.01 2.08 4.07
C GLU A 318 -8.20 2.11 2.55
N GLY A 319 -7.10 2.29 1.82
CA GLY A 319 -7.12 2.35 0.35
C GLY A 319 -7.37 0.99 -0.31
N PHE A 320 -6.83 -0.08 0.29
CA PHE A 320 -7.07 -1.46 -0.15
C PHE A 320 -7.32 -2.39 1.05
N GLY A 321 -6.37 -2.52 1.98
CA GLY A 321 -6.51 -3.40 3.14
C GLY A 321 -5.65 -4.66 3.03
N LEU A 322 -4.39 -4.50 2.62
CA LEU A 322 -3.43 -5.62 2.54
C LEU A 322 -3.42 -6.48 3.81
N PRO A 323 -3.35 -5.92 5.05
CA PRO A 323 -3.33 -6.75 6.26
C PRO A 323 -4.58 -7.64 6.43
N ALA A 324 -5.77 -7.13 6.08
CA ALA A 324 -6.99 -7.93 6.11
C ALA A 324 -6.92 -9.06 5.08
N ALA A 325 -6.51 -8.75 3.84
CA ALA A 325 -6.41 -9.72 2.76
C ALA A 325 -5.33 -10.79 3.03
N GLU A 326 -4.19 -10.42 3.62
CA GLU A 326 -3.12 -11.34 4.03
C GLU A 326 -3.60 -12.31 5.13
N ALA A 327 -4.28 -11.82 6.16
CA ALA A 327 -4.87 -12.65 7.20
C ALA A 327 -5.92 -13.61 6.63
N MET A 328 -6.80 -13.12 5.76
CA MET A 328 -7.80 -13.92 5.04
C MET A 328 -7.13 -14.99 4.17
N SER A 329 -6.05 -14.64 3.50
CA SER A 329 -5.24 -15.56 2.70
C SER A 329 -4.65 -16.69 3.53
N CYS A 330 -4.26 -16.43 4.77
CA CYS A 330 -3.83 -17.45 5.73
C CYS A 330 -4.99 -18.28 6.33
N GLY A 331 -6.22 -18.11 5.84
CA GLY A 331 -7.40 -18.81 6.36
C GLY A 331 -7.80 -18.36 7.77
N THR A 332 -7.40 -17.17 8.17
CA THR A 332 -7.76 -16.57 9.46
C THR A 332 -8.93 -15.63 9.25
N PRO A 333 -10.05 -15.84 9.98
CA PRO A 333 -11.21 -14.97 9.88
C PRO A 333 -10.85 -13.56 10.34
N VAL A 334 -11.44 -12.54 9.71
CA VAL A 334 -11.14 -11.15 10.04
C VAL A 334 -12.33 -10.41 10.63
N ILE A 335 -12.02 -9.49 11.55
CA ILE A 335 -12.93 -8.42 11.94
C ILE A 335 -12.34 -7.13 11.35
N ALA A 336 -13.09 -6.48 10.48
CA ALA A 336 -12.66 -5.25 9.85
C ALA A 336 -13.70 -4.14 10.02
N THR A 337 -13.27 -2.90 9.92
CA THR A 337 -14.18 -1.77 9.91
C THR A 337 -14.81 -1.53 8.55
N ARG A 338 -15.98 -0.86 8.49
CA ARG A 338 -16.60 -0.40 7.24
C ARG A 338 -15.89 0.86 6.71
N ALA A 339 -14.55 0.83 6.59
CA ALA A 339 -13.72 1.95 6.17
C ALA A 339 -13.06 1.67 4.82
N GLY A 340 -13.18 2.61 3.88
CA GLY A 340 -12.54 2.52 2.58
C GLY A 340 -12.85 1.21 1.85
N ALA A 341 -11.80 0.52 1.42
CA ALA A 341 -11.91 -0.73 0.65
C ALA A 341 -12.19 -1.99 1.49
N LEU A 342 -12.16 -1.93 2.82
CA LEU A 342 -12.34 -3.12 3.67
C LEU A 342 -13.65 -3.88 3.41
N PRO A 343 -14.81 -3.22 3.18
CA PRO A 343 -16.03 -3.94 2.78
C PRO A 343 -15.88 -4.70 1.45
N GLU A 344 -15.09 -4.18 0.52
CA GLU A 344 -14.83 -4.84 -0.78
C GLU A 344 -13.96 -6.08 -0.61
N ILE A 345 -12.97 -6.04 0.29
CA ILE A 345 -12.06 -7.16 0.57
C ILE A 345 -12.77 -8.24 1.37
N VAL A 346 -13.39 -7.89 2.48
CA VAL A 346 -14.08 -8.83 3.37
C VAL A 346 -15.32 -9.41 2.69
N GLY A 347 -16.06 -8.56 1.96
CA GLY A 347 -17.28 -8.98 1.26
C GLY A 347 -18.46 -9.10 2.21
N ASP A 348 -19.07 -10.28 2.20
CA ASP A 348 -20.21 -10.61 3.04
C ASP A 348 -19.79 -11.19 4.40
N ASP A 349 -20.78 -11.40 5.27
CA ASP A 349 -20.59 -11.95 6.62
C ASP A 349 -20.07 -13.41 6.64
N ALA A 350 -19.91 -14.05 5.49
CA ALA A 350 -19.36 -15.40 5.40
C ALA A 350 -17.82 -15.42 5.55
N ALA A 351 -17.12 -14.37 5.07
CA ALA A 351 -15.67 -14.32 5.07
C ALA A 351 -15.05 -13.46 6.19
N GLY A 352 -15.86 -12.63 6.89
CA GLY A 352 -15.42 -11.80 8.01
C GLY A 352 -16.56 -11.02 8.62
N ILE A 353 -16.29 -10.29 9.69
CA ILE A 353 -17.26 -9.40 10.34
C ILE A 353 -16.88 -7.95 10.08
N LEU A 354 -17.85 -7.15 9.62
CA LEU A 354 -17.69 -5.72 9.40
C LEU A 354 -18.37 -4.92 10.51
N VAL A 355 -17.60 -4.05 11.18
CA VAL A 355 -18.07 -3.17 12.26
C VAL A 355 -17.94 -1.69 11.88
N PRO A 356 -18.62 -0.75 12.54
CA PRO A 356 -18.40 0.68 12.35
C PRO A 356 -16.96 1.07 12.71
N PRO A 357 -16.33 2.03 11.97
CA PRO A 357 -15.03 2.57 12.36
C PRO A 357 -15.13 3.40 13.63
N GLY A 358 -14.09 3.34 14.48
CA GLY A 358 -14.06 4.10 15.75
C GLY A 358 -15.05 3.63 16.82
N ASP A 359 -15.50 2.38 16.75
CA ASP A 359 -16.50 1.81 17.67
C ASP A 359 -15.91 0.63 18.49
N PRO A 360 -15.21 0.90 19.61
CA PRO A 360 -14.68 -0.16 20.48
C PRO A 360 -15.72 -1.15 21.01
N PRO A 361 -16.94 -0.75 21.41
CA PRO A 361 -17.99 -1.70 21.79
C PRO A 361 -18.36 -2.69 20.68
N ALA A 362 -18.54 -2.23 19.44
CA ALA A 362 -18.84 -3.11 18.30
C ALA A 362 -17.68 -4.07 18.01
N LEU A 363 -16.42 -3.60 18.09
CA LEU A 363 -15.23 -4.45 17.99
C LEU A 363 -15.21 -5.51 19.09
N ALA A 364 -15.44 -5.14 20.35
CA ALA A 364 -15.47 -6.06 21.49
C ALA A 364 -16.54 -7.14 21.30
N ALA A 365 -17.76 -6.75 20.90
CA ALA A 365 -18.85 -7.69 20.65
C ALA A 365 -18.52 -8.69 19.52
N ALA A 366 -17.91 -8.21 18.42
CA ALA A 366 -17.49 -9.06 17.31
C ALA A 366 -16.37 -10.04 17.73
N ILE A 367 -15.37 -9.57 18.49
CA ILE A 367 -14.29 -10.40 19.03
C ILE A 367 -14.87 -11.49 19.93
N LYS A 368 -15.72 -11.12 20.90
CA LYS A 368 -16.36 -12.06 21.83
C LYS A 368 -17.18 -13.13 21.09
N ARG A 369 -17.95 -12.73 20.07
CA ARG A 369 -18.73 -13.64 19.23
C ARG A 369 -17.86 -14.66 18.53
N LEU A 370 -16.78 -14.22 17.86
CA LEU A 370 -15.90 -15.13 17.13
C LEU A 370 -15.08 -16.02 18.05
N LEU A 371 -14.59 -15.52 19.19
CA LEU A 371 -13.83 -16.35 20.15
C LEU A 371 -14.70 -17.44 20.77
N ALA A 372 -15.99 -17.18 20.99
CA ALA A 372 -16.92 -18.15 21.56
C ALA A 372 -17.33 -19.27 20.58
N ASP A 373 -17.23 -19.06 19.25
CA ASP A 373 -17.73 -20.00 18.23
C ASP A 373 -16.61 -20.50 17.32
N LYS A 374 -15.90 -21.56 17.74
CA LYS A 374 -14.83 -22.19 16.95
C LYS A 374 -15.32 -22.70 15.58
N PRO A 375 -16.48 -23.40 15.45
CA PRO A 375 -17.01 -23.79 14.14
C PRO A 375 -17.24 -22.59 13.21
N LEU A 376 -17.75 -21.47 13.71
CA LEU A 376 -17.95 -20.25 12.93
C LEU A 376 -16.59 -19.72 12.41
N ARG A 377 -15.58 -19.63 13.29
CA ARG A 377 -14.22 -19.20 12.90
C ARG A 377 -13.65 -20.06 11.78
N GLN A 378 -13.81 -21.39 11.85
CA GLN A 378 -13.30 -22.31 10.85
C GLN A 378 -13.98 -22.11 9.50
N ARG A 379 -15.32 -22.06 9.46
CA ARG A 379 -16.08 -21.80 8.22
C ARG A 379 -15.71 -20.45 7.61
N MET A 380 -15.65 -19.42 8.44
CA MET A 380 -15.32 -18.06 8.00
C MET A 380 -13.88 -17.97 7.47
N GLY A 381 -12.92 -18.62 8.13
CA GLY A 381 -11.54 -18.68 7.65
C GLY A 381 -11.39 -19.38 6.28
N GLN A 382 -12.12 -20.48 6.06
CA GLN A 382 -12.16 -21.17 4.76
C GLN A 382 -12.77 -20.28 3.66
N ALA A 383 -13.88 -19.61 3.96
CA ALA A 383 -14.53 -18.68 3.04
C ALA A 383 -13.62 -17.47 2.74
N ALA A 384 -12.93 -16.96 3.74
CA ALA A 384 -11.95 -15.87 3.61
C ALA A 384 -10.82 -16.26 2.64
N ARG A 385 -10.19 -17.42 2.84
CA ARG A 385 -9.13 -17.92 1.95
C ARG A 385 -9.62 -18.06 0.52
N LYS A 386 -10.75 -18.75 0.32
CA LYS A 386 -11.32 -18.93 -1.00
C LYS A 386 -11.60 -17.60 -1.71
N ARG A 387 -12.11 -16.60 -0.97
CA ARG A 387 -12.37 -15.27 -1.52
C ARG A 387 -11.09 -14.61 -2.04
N ILE A 388 -9.97 -14.71 -1.28
CA ILE A 388 -8.69 -14.14 -1.72
C ILE A 388 -8.18 -14.85 -2.97
N GLU A 389 -8.22 -16.17 -3.02
CA GLU A 389 -7.80 -16.95 -4.20
C GLU A 389 -8.62 -16.61 -5.44
N ASP A 390 -9.95 -16.48 -5.29
CA ASP A 390 -10.86 -16.23 -6.42
C ASP A 390 -10.70 -14.80 -6.98
N PHE A 391 -10.48 -13.77 -6.13
CA PHE A 391 -10.64 -12.39 -6.55
C PHE A 391 -9.39 -11.51 -6.37
N PHE A 392 -8.48 -11.85 -5.47
CA PHE A 392 -7.39 -10.97 -5.03
C PHE A 392 -6.00 -11.60 -5.21
N SER A 393 -5.80 -12.44 -6.24
CA SER A 393 -4.48 -12.96 -6.61
C SER A 393 -3.76 -12.00 -7.58
N TRP A 394 -2.43 -12.03 -7.58
CA TRP A 394 -1.64 -11.26 -8.54
C TRP A 394 -1.91 -11.64 -9.99
N GLN A 395 -2.23 -12.92 -10.25
CA GLN A 395 -2.66 -13.38 -11.56
C GLN A 395 -3.97 -12.74 -12.00
N SER A 396 -4.91 -12.54 -11.06
CA SER A 396 -6.17 -11.83 -11.34
C SER A 396 -5.90 -10.34 -11.62
N ALA A 397 -5.04 -9.70 -10.82
CA ALA A 397 -4.64 -8.30 -11.02
C ALA A 397 -3.96 -8.10 -12.39
N ALA A 398 -3.05 -9.00 -12.77
CA ALA A 398 -2.37 -8.94 -14.06
C ALA A 398 -3.35 -9.11 -15.24
N ARG A 399 -4.25 -10.11 -15.20
CA ARG A 399 -5.29 -10.30 -16.24
C ARG A 399 -6.15 -9.06 -16.41
N LYS A 400 -6.63 -8.48 -15.31
CA LYS A 400 -7.45 -7.26 -15.35
C LYS A 400 -6.67 -6.04 -15.84
N SER A 401 -5.38 -5.93 -15.48
CA SER A 401 -4.51 -4.88 -16.02
C SER A 401 -4.36 -5.01 -17.53
N VAL A 402 -4.18 -6.23 -18.04
CA VAL A 402 -4.11 -6.53 -19.48
C VAL A 402 -5.42 -6.17 -20.20
N GLU A 403 -6.57 -6.38 -19.58
CA GLU A 403 -7.86 -5.94 -20.14
C GLU A 403 -7.88 -4.42 -20.32
N VAL A 404 -7.43 -3.67 -19.31
CA VAL A 404 -7.34 -2.19 -19.39
C VAL A 404 -6.31 -1.75 -20.45
N TYR A 405 -5.19 -2.46 -20.59
CA TYR A 405 -4.21 -2.15 -21.63
C TYR A 405 -4.79 -2.30 -23.02
N ARG A 406 -5.57 -3.37 -23.25
CA ARG A 406 -6.26 -3.64 -24.54
C ARG A 406 -7.30 -2.57 -24.90
N GLU A 407 -7.86 -1.84 -23.93
CA GLU A 407 -8.74 -0.70 -24.23
C GLU A 407 -8.01 0.46 -24.91
N LEU A 408 -6.66 0.49 -24.88
CA LEU A 408 -5.83 1.56 -25.39
C LEU A 408 -5.04 1.18 -26.66
N LEU A 409 -4.98 -0.11 -26.98
CA LEU A 409 -4.33 -0.67 -28.19
C LEU A 409 -5.33 -0.81 -29.32
#